data_2d63507188a1ab5fb16c114f2ca6cd6a
#
_entry.id   2d63507188a1ab5fb16c114f2ca6cd6a
#
_cell.length_a   1.000
_cell.length_b   1.000
_cell.length_c   1.000
_cell.angle_alpha   90.00
_cell.angle_beta   90.00
_cell.angle_gamma   90.00
#
_symmetry.space_group_name_H-M   'P 1'
#
loop_
_entity.id
_entity.type
_entity.pdbx_description
1 polymer ?
#
loop_
_entity_poly.entity_id
_entity_poly.type
_entity_poly.pdbx_seq_one_letter_code
_entity_poly.pdbx_strand_id
1 'polypeptide(L)'
;MAAVVQWTGREAALLGQAMRLPIRVYAEQLGVNPKTVTKWRKHGRSIKLRPETADMLDAMKLRCTPDVLETFHASLAEEGDDPAAGGQPAEPDPEGSPALGPATVVSHKFIPVYVGEAVQAITGTPRGPGPGGLEHRSTPAAHPDASVDSQLHLYDCGVVIAHLVQPLHVQSLGELAAWRYRTYAADLRWTDSRIRELLSPQAQTCTPAPTYVLSAYLLQNSPWQGTDLESALQLLTTPSVLVDRQDPEAAVRLGDDVERKLLVEGFEHADVIDFGSRAVALGLAGWSGVAYHPIAPERALPMSSVVALELDVQTLWALSTYVLDEIEAGRDPVMPKDYGWRFLRGAYSRLTAARAQETAQHQLMREAILTTSQLPDRLRAAQEALRESGI
;
A
#
# COMPACT_ATOMS: atom_id res chain seq x y z
N MET A 1 1.38 -7.28 -37.42
CA MET A 1 1.01 -6.17 -36.52
C MET A 1 -0.44 -5.86 -36.73
N ALA A 2 -1.31 -6.13 -35.76
CA ALA A 2 -2.72 -5.74 -35.82
C ALA A 2 -2.79 -4.21 -35.66
N ALA A 3 -3.20 -3.50 -36.69
CA ALA A 3 -3.46 -2.07 -36.61
C ALA A 3 -4.73 -1.86 -35.78
N VAL A 4 -4.72 -0.93 -34.83
CA VAL A 4 -5.95 -0.49 -34.17
C VAL A 4 -6.74 0.27 -35.23
N VAL A 5 -7.83 -0.34 -35.70
CA VAL A 5 -8.66 0.25 -36.75
C VAL A 5 -9.58 1.34 -36.20
N GLN A 6 -9.90 1.26 -34.92
CA GLN A 6 -10.72 2.27 -34.24
C GLN A 6 -10.41 2.25 -32.73
N TRP A 7 -10.11 3.42 -32.16
CA TRP A 7 -9.90 3.58 -30.73
C TRP A 7 -11.25 3.59 -29.99
N THR A 8 -11.39 2.67 -29.03
CA THR A 8 -12.45 2.70 -28.01
C THR A 8 -11.83 2.91 -26.62
N GLY A 9 -12.65 3.04 -25.61
CA GLY A 9 -12.14 3.13 -24.23
C GLY A 9 -11.30 1.91 -23.83
N ARG A 10 -11.54 0.72 -24.42
CA ARG A 10 -10.76 -0.49 -24.16
C ARG A 10 -9.32 -0.35 -24.66
N GLU A 11 -9.14 -0.05 -25.94
CA GLU A 11 -7.80 0.08 -26.51
C GLU A 11 -7.01 1.20 -25.83
N ALA A 12 -7.69 2.31 -25.49
CA ALA A 12 -7.08 3.41 -24.75
C ALA A 12 -6.63 2.97 -23.36
N ALA A 13 -7.45 2.22 -22.64
CA ALA A 13 -7.09 1.71 -21.31
C ALA A 13 -5.91 0.72 -21.36
N LEU A 14 -5.91 -0.20 -22.35
CA LEU A 14 -4.84 -1.17 -22.56
C LEU A 14 -3.51 -0.51 -22.92
N LEU A 15 -3.52 0.56 -23.73
CA LEU A 15 -2.29 1.31 -24.02
C LEU A 15 -1.71 1.96 -22.75
N GLY A 16 -2.56 2.59 -21.94
CA GLY A 16 -2.12 3.19 -20.67
C GLY A 16 -1.55 2.15 -19.71
N GLN A 17 -2.10 0.94 -19.67
CA GLN A 17 -1.59 -0.18 -18.89
C GLN A 17 -0.25 -0.68 -19.42
N ALA A 18 -0.11 -0.85 -20.72
CA ALA A 18 1.14 -1.28 -21.36
C ALA A 18 2.28 -0.28 -21.12
N MET A 19 1.96 1.01 -21.13
CA MET A 19 2.90 2.09 -20.81
C MET A 19 3.23 2.20 -19.32
N ARG A 20 2.50 1.49 -18.44
CA ARG A 20 2.65 1.52 -16.99
C ARG A 20 2.58 2.93 -16.38
N LEU A 21 1.82 3.83 -17.00
CA LEU A 21 1.65 5.18 -16.50
C LEU A 21 0.55 5.22 -15.43
N PRO A 22 0.76 5.97 -14.32
CA PRO A 22 -0.30 6.32 -13.41
C PRO A 22 -1.47 6.98 -14.16
N ILE A 23 -2.72 6.68 -13.76
CA ILE A 23 -3.92 7.21 -14.43
C ILE A 23 -3.86 8.73 -14.62
N ARG A 24 -3.38 9.44 -13.59
CA ARG A 24 -3.27 10.91 -13.63
C ARG A 24 -2.30 11.39 -14.70
N VAL A 25 -1.11 10.78 -14.75
CA VAL A 25 -0.07 11.13 -15.74
C VAL A 25 -0.55 10.79 -17.14
N TYR A 26 -1.16 9.62 -17.32
CA TYR A 26 -1.72 9.20 -18.59
C TYR A 26 -2.86 10.13 -19.06
N ALA A 27 -3.76 10.51 -18.15
CA ALA A 27 -4.85 11.44 -18.43
C ALA A 27 -4.33 12.84 -18.78
N GLU A 28 -3.30 13.32 -18.08
CA GLU A 28 -2.65 14.61 -18.35
C GLU A 28 -2.01 14.63 -19.74
N GLN A 29 -1.28 13.56 -20.11
CA GLN A 29 -0.68 13.43 -21.44
C GLN A 29 -1.70 13.40 -22.58
N LEU A 30 -2.91 12.91 -22.29
CA LEU A 30 -4.04 12.87 -23.24
C LEU A 30 -4.97 14.10 -23.16
N GLY A 31 -4.68 15.06 -22.27
CA GLY A 31 -5.53 16.23 -22.08
C GLY A 31 -6.95 15.90 -21.64
N VAL A 32 -7.14 14.74 -20.95
CA VAL A 32 -8.45 14.30 -20.48
C VAL A 32 -8.51 14.28 -18.94
N ASN A 33 -9.72 14.27 -18.40
CA ASN A 33 -9.87 14.11 -16.95
C ASN A 33 -9.50 12.68 -16.53
N PRO A 34 -8.78 12.45 -15.42
CA PRO A 34 -8.51 11.12 -14.89
C PRO A 34 -9.75 10.23 -14.78
N LYS A 35 -10.92 10.80 -14.43
CA LYS A 35 -12.21 10.10 -14.44
C LYS A 35 -12.57 9.50 -15.80
N THR A 36 -12.14 10.13 -16.88
CA THR A 36 -12.37 9.64 -18.24
C THR A 36 -11.58 8.36 -18.49
N VAL A 37 -10.33 8.30 -18.04
CA VAL A 37 -9.48 7.10 -18.17
C VAL A 37 -10.05 5.95 -17.33
N THR A 38 -10.50 6.23 -16.11
CA THR A 38 -11.19 5.25 -15.25
C THR A 38 -12.45 4.72 -15.92
N LYS A 39 -13.24 5.61 -16.55
CA LYS A 39 -14.43 5.22 -17.31
C LYS A 39 -14.08 4.31 -18.50
N TRP A 40 -12.96 4.55 -19.16
CA TRP A 40 -12.48 3.69 -20.24
C TRP A 40 -12.15 2.28 -19.74
N ARG A 41 -11.49 2.16 -18.59
CA ARG A 41 -11.21 0.86 -17.96
C ARG A 41 -12.49 0.09 -17.61
N LYS A 42 -13.52 0.81 -17.14
CA LYS A 42 -14.79 0.21 -16.69
C LYS A 42 -15.71 -0.19 -17.83
N HIS A 43 -15.85 0.66 -18.83
CA HIS A 43 -16.85 0.48 -19.90
C HIS A 43 -16.25 0.06 -21.24
N GLY A 44 -14.95 -0.03 -21.34
CA GLY A 44 -14.22 -0.66 -22.43
C GLY A 44 -14.73 -0.30 -23.83
N ARG A 45 -15.13 -1.33 -24.56
CA ARG A 45 -15.58 -1.24 -25.97
C ARG A 45 -16.83 -0.39 -26.20
N SER A 46 -17.66 -0.18 -25.17
CA SER A 46 -18.88 0.63 -25.31
C SER A 46 -18.61 2.12 -25.45
N ILE A 47 -17.41 2.57 -25.09
CA ILE A 47 -17.03 3.98 -25.16
C ILE A 47 -16.31 4.26 -26.48
N LYS A 48 -16.98 5.08 -27.33
CA LYS A 48 -16.34 5.67 -28.51
C LYS A 48 -15.57 6.92 -28.10
N LEU A 49 -14.32 6.99 -28.50
CA LEU A 49 -13.46 8.14 -28.22
C LEU A 49 -13.73 9.27 -29.20
N ARG A 50 -13.47 10.49 -28.77
CA ARG A 50 -13.47 11.67 -29.63
C ARG A 50 -12.28 11.60 -30.60
N PRO A 51 -12.40 12.13 -31.82
CA PRO A 51 -11.31 12.11 -32.80
C PRO A 51 -9.99 12.68 -32.24
N GLU A 52 -10.07 13.80 -31.52
CA GLU A 52 -8.88 14.47 -30.97
C GLU A 52 -8.16 13.57 -29.94
N THR A 53 -8.90 12.79 -29.17
CA THR A 53 -8.34 11.84 -28.22
C THR A 53 -7.73 10.63 -28.93
N ALA A 54 -8.34 10.17 -30.01
CA ALA A 54 -7.82 9.09 -30.83
C ALA A 54 -6.50 9.49 -31.51
N ASP A 55 -6.41 10.71 -32.06
CA ASP A 55 -5.19 11.26 -32.66
C ASP A 55 -4.05 11.34 -31.64
N MET A 56 -4.35 11.75 -30.40
CA MET A 56 -3.37 11.78 -29.31
C MET A 56 -2.88 10.38 -28.93
N LEU A 57 -3.77 9.38 -28.90
CA LEU A 57 -3.42 7.98 -28.64
C LEU A 57 -2.54 7.41 -29.76
N ASP A 58 -2.81 7.72 -31.00
CA ASP A 58 -1.96 7.34 -32.15
C ASP A 58 -0.57 7.96 -32.04
N ALA A 59 -0.50 9.25 -31.71
CA ALA A 59 0.77 9.94 -31.49
C ALA A 59 1.56 9.37 -30.30
N MET A 60 0.85 8.98 -29.23
CA MET A 60 1.45 8.35 -28.06
C MET A 60 1.96 6.94 -28.38
N LYS A 61 1.17 6.15 -29.09
CA LYS A 61 1.54 4.80 -29.56
C LYS A 61 2.79 4.82 -30.41
N LEU A 62 2.96 5.81 -31.29
CA LEU A 62 4.15 5.98 -32.14
C LEU A 62 5.43 6.27 -31.33
N ARG A 63 5.30 6.78 -30.10
CA ARG A 63 6.42 7.06 -29.19
C ARG A 63 6.73 5.91 -28.24
N CYS A 64 5.92 4.86 -28.22
CA CYS A 64 6.15 3.70 -27.35
C CYS A 64 7.36 2.89 -27.81
N THR A 65 8.08 2.33 -26.83
CA THR A 65 9.14 1.37 -27.11
C THR A 65 8.57 0.07 -27.67
N PRO A 66 9.37 -0.73 -28.40
CA PRO A 66 8.91 -2.03 -28.94
C PRO A 66 8.30 -2.94 -27.88
N ASP A 67 8.86 -2.99 -26.67
CA ASP A 67 8.36 -3.84 -25.56
C ASP A 67 6.96 -3.42 -25.09
N VAL A 68 6.71 -2.10 -25.03
CA VAL A 68 5.37 -1.57 -24.68
C VAL A 68 4.36 -1.92 -25.77
N LEU A 69 4.75 -1.82 -27.03
CA LEU A 69 3.87 -2.20 -28.16
C LEU A 69 3.59 -3.70 -28.19
N GLU A 70 4.59 -4.53 -27.90
CA GLU A 70 4.41 -5.98 -27.78
C GLU A 70 3.42 -6.32 -26.65
N THR A 71 3.57 -5.73 -25.47
CA THR A 71 2.65 -5.89 -24.34
C THR A 71 1.24 -5.44 -24.69
N PHE A 72 1.10 -4.30 -25.36
CA PHE A 72 -0.19 -3.78 -25.82
C PHE A 72 -0.86 -4.71 -26.82
N HIS A 73 -0.12 -5.21 -27.80
CA HIS A 73 -0.66 -6.11 -28.82
C HIS A 73 -1.00 -7.49 -28.25
N ALA A 74 -0.21 -8.01 -27.30
CA ALA A 74 -0.52 -9.24 -26.58
C ALA A 74 -1.84 -9.12 -25.82
N SER A 75 -2.02 -8.02 -25.07
CA SER A 75 -3.28 -7.75 -24.35
C SER A 75 -4.50 -7.57 -25.25
N LEU A 76 -4.32 -7.04 -26.46
CA LEU A 76 -5.40 -6.97 -27.47
C LEU A 76 -5.77 -8.35 -28.01
N ALA A 77 -4.80 -9.26 -28.16
CA ALA A 77 -5.00 -10.59 -28.72
C ALA A 77 -5.65 -11.56 -27.72
N GLU A 78 -5.24 -11.50 -26.44
CA GLU A 78 -5.75 -12.40 -25.40
C GLU A 78 -7.24 -12.27 -25.13
N GLU A 79 -7.84 -11.10 -25.38
CA GLU A 79 -9.28 -10.87 -25.21
C GLU A 79 -10.07 -10.91 -26.53
N GLY A 80 -9.44 -11.31 -27.63
CA GLY A 80 -10.06 -11.34 -28.97
C GLY A 80 -11.01 -12.51 -29.22
N ASP A 81 -10.97 -13.53 -28.39
CA ASP A 81 -11.68 -14.82 -28.61
C ASP A 81 -12.99 -14.97 -27.81
N ASP A 82 -13.72 -13.88 -27.56
CA ASP A 82 -15.06 -14.00 -26.99
C ASP A 82 -16.13 -13.90 -28.12
N PRO A 83 -16.68 -15.03 -28.59
CA PRO A 83 -17.72 -15.01 -29.62
C PRO A 83 -19.06 -14.69 -28.97
N ALA A 84 -19.67 -13.64 -29.45
CA ALA A 84 -21.09 -13.34 -29.33
C ALA A 84 -21.61 -12.62 -28.09
N ALA A 85 -21.53 -11.30 -28.12
CA ALA A 85 -22.48 -10.48 -27.39
C ALA A 85 -23.71 -10.19 -28.27
N GLY A 86 -24.65 -11.08 -28.27
CA GLY A 86 -25.98 -10.93 -28.82
C GLY A 86 -26.96 -11.74 -27.98
N GLY A 87 -27.21 -11.30 -26.75
CA GLY A 87 -28.19 -11.92 -25.86
C GLY A 87 -28.62 -10.93 -24.79
N GLN A 88 -29.92 -10.79 -24.58
CA GLN A 88 -30.57 -10.09 -23.48
C GLN A 88 -29.88 -10.42 -22.14
N PRO A 89 -29.86 -9.48 -21.18
CA PRO A 89 -29.38 -9.80 -19.84
C PRO A 89 -30.27 -10.91 -19.27
N ALA A 90 -29.72 -12.13 -19.21
CA ALA A 90 -30.32 -13.20 -18.44
C ALA A 90 -30.24 -12.78 -16.98
N GLU A 91 -31.35 -12.86 -16.27
CA GLU A 91 -31.36 -12.83 -14.80
C GLU A 91 -30.34 -13.84 -14.29
N PRO A 92 -29.54 -13.50 -13.26
CA PRO A 92 -28.57 -14.44 -12.73
C PRO A 92 -29.30 -15.65 -12.17
N ASP A 93 -29.03 -16.82 -12.75
CA ASP A 93 -29.47 -18.11 -12.21
C ASP A 93 -28.91 -18.28 -10.79
N PRO A 94 -29.74 -18.49 -9.79
CA PRO A 94 -29.29 -18.60 -8.40
C PRO A 94 -28.64 -19.94 -8.06
N GLU A 95 -28.42 -20.84 -9.01
CA GLU A 95 -27.90 -22.17 -8.75
C GLU A 95 -26.68 -22.49 -9.60
N GLY A 96 -25.47 -22.41 -8.99
CA GLY A 96 -24.34 -23.20 -9.48
C GLY A 96 -23.03 -22.56 -9.79
N SER A 97 -22.72 -21.34 -9.33
CA SER A 97 -21.30 -20.97 -9.26
C SER A 97 -20.60 -21.87 -8.24
N PRO A 98 -19.50 -22.59 -8.60
CA PRO A 98 -18.78 -23.33 -7.61
C PRO A 98 -18.38 -22.34 -6.51
N ALA A 99 -18.75 -22.64 -5.25
CA ALA A 99 -18.32 -21.84 -4.11
C ALA A 99 -16.79 -21.86 -4.12
N LEU A 100 -16.19 -20.81 -4.69
CA LEU A 100 -14.77 -20.60 -4.62
C LEU A 100 -14.41 -20.54 -3.15
N GLY A 101 -13.44 -21.34 -2.72
CA GLY A 101 -13.03 -21.40 -1.33
C GLY A 101 -12.64 -20.02 -0.79
N PRO A 102 -12.53 -19.87 0.54
CA PRO A 102 -12.21 -18.58 1.13
C PRO A 102 -10.87 -18.04 0.66
N ALA A 103 -10.76 -16.72 0.52
CA ALA A 103 -9.46 -16.08 0.33
C ALA A 103 -8.62 -16.21 1.60
N THR A 104 -7.34 -16.54 1.45
CA THR A 104 -6.37 -16.52 2.53
C THR A 104 -5.50 -15.28 2.42
N VAL A 105 -5.60 -14.40 3.41
CA VAL A 105 -4.85 -13.15 3.49
C VAL A 105 -3.98 -13.16 4.73
N VAL A 106 -2.68 -12.91 4.59
CA VAL A 106 -1.81 -12.64 5.74
C VAL A 106 -1.65 -11.13 5.87
N SER A 107 -2.11 -10.60 7.00
CA SER A 107 -2.00 -9.17 7.32
C SER A 107 -0.77 -8.92 8.17
N HIS A 108 0.06 -7.96 7.78
CA HIS A 108 1.12 -7.39 8.59
C HIS A 108 0.74 -5.93 8.88
N LYS A 109 0.59 -5.58 10.15
CA LYS A 109 0.27 -4.22 10.58
C LYS A 109 1.45 -3.60 11.29
N PHE A 110 1.78 -2.37 10.97
CA PHE A 110 2.86 -1.59 11.55
C PHE A 110 2.27 -0.36 12.23
N ILE A 111 2.52 -0.24 13.53
CA ILE A 111 1.99 0.84 14.36
C ILE A 111 3.16 1.54 15.03
N PRO A 112 3.71 2.61 14.41
CA PRO A 112 4.86 3.31 14.94
C PRO A 112 4.47 4.33 16.01
N VAL A 113 5.34 4.47 17.02
CA VAL A 113 5.24 5.46 18.09
C VAL A 113 6.61 6.02 18.39
N TYR A 114 6.74 7.33 18.47
CA TYR A 114 7.95 7.98 18.96
C TYR A 114 7.95 8.02 20.48
N VAL A 115 8.97 7.44 21.11
CA VAL A 115 9.14 7.38 22.57
C VAL A 115 10.43 8.05 23.06
N GLY A 116 11.23 8.58 22.16
CA GLY A 116 12.47 9.28 22.45
C GLY A 116 13.50 8.42 23.20
N GLU A 117 14.22 9.05 24.13
CA GLU A 117 15.28 8.38 24.91
C GLU A 117 14.76 7.23 25.79
N ALA A 118 13.46 7.18 26.06
CA ALA A 118 12.87 6.12 26.87
C ALA A 118 13.08 4.72 26.28
N VAL A 119 13.29 4.60 24.96
CA VAL A 119 13.62 3.33 24.32
C VAL A 119 14.91 2.71 24.86
N GLN A 120 15.87 3.54 25.32
CA GLN A 120 17.17 3.09 25.84
C GLN A 120 17.05 2.45 27.23
N ALA A 121 16.01 2.81 27.97
CA ALA A 121 15.74 2.24 29.31
C ALA A 121 15.19 0.80 29.23
N ILE A 122 14.73 0.36 28.07
CA ILE A 122 14.24 -0.99 27.86
C ILE A 122 15.42 -1.93 27.72
N THR A 123 15.73 -2.65 28.79
CA THR A 123 16.89 -3.57 28.91
C THR A 123 16.47 -5.01 28.57
N GLY A 124 17.47 -5.85 28.25
CA GLY A 124 17.28 -7.31 28.14
C GLY A 124 16.97 -7.84 26.71
N THR A 125 16.80 -6.98 25.73
CA THR A 125 16.63 -7.39 24.34
C THR A 125 17.95 -7.33 23.56
N PRO A 126 18.36 -8.39 22.85
CA PRO A 126 19.58 -8.36 22.04
C PRO A 126 19.46 -7.34 20.90
N ARG A 127 20.55 -6.63 20.64
CA ARG A 127 20.69 -5.71 19.52
C ARG A 127 21.11 -6.49 18.28
N GLY A 128 20.51 -6.25 17.13
CA GLY A 128 20.90 -6.88 15.89
C GLY A 128 20.52 -6.03 14.69
N PRO A 129 21.16 -6.26 13.53
CA PRO A 129 20.74 -5.63 12.30
C PRO A 129 19.33 -6.13 11.95
N GLY A 130 18.42 -5.19 11.76
CA GLY A 130 17.09 -5.48 11.25
C GLY A 130 17.12 -5.91 9.78
N PRO A 131 16.06 -6.58 9.34
CA PRO A 131 15.95 -7.03 7.94
C PRO A 131 16.06 -5.87 6.93
N GLY A 132 15.70 -4.64 7.31
CA GLY A 132 15.78 -3.44 6.46
C GLY A 132 17.12 -2.71 6.54
N GLY A 133 17.99 -3.07 7.49
CA GLY A 133 19.32 -2.47 7.66
C GLY A 133 19.41 -1.39 8.74
N LEU A 134 18.31 -0.96 9.35
CA LEU A 134 18.33 -0.17 10.56
C LEU A 134 18.50 -1.10 11.77
N GLU A 135 19.46 -0.78 12.64
CA GLU A 135 19.66 -1.56 13.86
C GLU A 135 18.47 -1.38 14.80
N HIS A 136 17.93 -2.48 15.25
CA HIS A 136 16.85 -2.50 16.23
C HIS A 136 16.93 -3.71 17.16
N ARG A 137 16.17 -3.65 18.21
CA ARG A 137 15.92 -4.76 19.13
C ARG A 137 14.49 -5.22 18.95
N SER A 138 14.22 -6.51 19.04
CA SER A 138 12.86 -7.05 18.97
C SER A 138 12.51 -7.76 20.26
N THR A 139 11.29 -7.58 20.71
CA THR A 139 10.75 -8.29 21.86
C THR A 139 9.35 -8.80 21.52
N PRO A 140 9.05 -10.08 21.81
CA PRO A 140 7.68 -10.60 21.71
C PRO A 140 6.74 -9.82 22.63
N ALA A 141 5.50 -9.63 22.18
CA ALA A 141 4.47 -8.98 22.95
C ALA A 141 3.17 -9.78 22.83
N ALA A 142 2.62 -10.27 23.94
CA ALA A 142 1.40 -11.07 23.88
C ALA A 142 0.19 -10.20 23.46
N HIS A 143 -0.49 -10.61 22.40
CA HIS A 143 -1.74 -9.99 21.94
C HIS A 143 -2.94 -10.72 22.59
N PRO A 144 -4.05 -10.02 22.94
CA PRO A 144 -5.23 -10.67 23.51
C PRO A 144 -5.93 -11.64 22.54
N ASP A 145 -5.82 -11.41 21.24
CA ASP A 145 -6.24 -12.35 20.21
C ASP A 145 -5.10 -13.34 19.92
N ALA A 146 -5.29 -14.61 20.26
CA ALA A 146 -4.28 -15.65 20.08
C ALA A 146 -3.97 -15.97 18.60
N SER A 147 -4.78 -15.49 17.65
CA SER A 147 -4.51 -15.60 16.22
C SER A 147 -3.52 -14.56 15.69
N VAL A 148 -3.18 -13.55 16.53
CA VAL A 148 -2.25 -12.49 16.20
C VAL A 148 -0.88 -12.78 16.80
N ASP A 149 0.12 -13.00 15.95
CA ASP A 149 1.52 -12.96 16.35
C ASP A 149 1.99 -11.52 16.42
N SER A 150 2.70 -11.14 17.48
CA SER A 150 3.04 -9.74 17.72
C SER A 150 4.43 -9.54 18.32
N GLN A 151 5.12 -8.53 17.79
CA GLN A 151 6.45 -8.12 18.19
C GLN A 151 6.54 -6.60 18.31
N LEU A 152 7.38 -6.13 19.23
CA LEU A 152 7.78 -4.72 19.29
C LEU A 152 9.22 -4.58 18.78
N HIS A 153 9.40 -3.74 17.77
CA HIS A 153 10.71 -3.37 17.23
C HIS A 153 11.13 -2.03 17.81
N LEU A 154 12.27 -2.00 18.50
CA LEU A 154 12.77 -0.85 19.26
C LEU A 154 14.00 -0.28 18.55
N TYR A 155 13.88 0.91 18.03
CA TYR A 155 14.93 1.61 17.29
C TYR A 155 15.61 2.64 18.18
N ASP A 156 16.94 2.68 18.15
CA ASP A 156 17.73 3.60 18.98
C ASP A 156 17.46 5.10 18.69
N CYS A 157 16.85 5.40 17.54
CA CYS A 157 16.37 6.75 17.23
C CYS A 157 15.13 7.18 18.02
N GLY A 158 14.63 6.36 18.94
CA GLY A 158 13.48 6.68 19.77
C GLY A 158 12.14 6.23 19.22
N VAL A 159 12.12 5.44 18.17
CA VAL A 159 10.88 4.89 17.58
C VAL A 159 10.67 3.45 18.06
N VAL A 160 9.44 3.12 18.41
CA VAL A 160 8.97 1.75 18.63
C VAL A 160 7.90 1.44 17.58
N ILE A 161 8.01 0.29 16.92
CA ILE A 161 6.97 -0.19 16.01
C ILE A 161 6.37 -1.46 16.57
N ALA A 162 5.07 -1.45 16.82
CA ALA A 162 4.34 -2.70 17.04
C ALA A 162 4.02 -3.33 15.67
N HIS A 163 4.51 -4.55 15.47
CA HIS A 163 4.29 -5.36 14.27
C HIS A 163 3.37 -6.52 14.63
N LEU A 164 2.17 -6.53 14.05
CA LEU A 164 1.15 -7.54 14.25
C LEU A 164 1.01 -8.36 12.97
N VAL A 165 1.02 -9.68 13.11
CA VAL A 165 0.85 -10.60 11.98
C VAL A 165 -0.38 -11.46 12.23
N GLN A 166 -1.33 -11.46 11.31
CA GLN A 166 -2.56 -12.23 11.43
C GLN A 166 -2.93 -12.90 10.11
N PRO A 167 -3.03 -14.22 10.06
CA PRO A 167 -3.65 -14.94 8.96
C PRO A 167 -5.17 -14.81 9.03
N LEU A 168 -5.81 -14.58 7.89
CA LEU A 168 -7.26 -14.41 7.75
C LEU A 168 -7.80 -15.33 6.68
N HIS A 169 -9.01 -15.82 6.92
CA HIS A 169 -9.83 -16.53 5.93
C HIS A 169 -11.12 -15.75 5.75
N VAL A 170 -11.29 -15.13 4.60
CA VAL A 170 -12.44 -14.25 4.31
C VAL A 170 -13.22 -14.76 3.10
N GLN A 171 -14.53 -14.66 3.15
CA GLN A 171 -15.44 -15.12 2.10
C GLN A 171 -15.74 -14.01 1.08
N SER A 172 -15.63 -12.74 1.49
CA SER A 172 -15.97 -11.58 0.65
C SER A 172 -15.08 -10.38 0.92
N LEU A 173 -15.10 -9.41 -0.01
CA LEU A 173 -14.45 -8.11 0.17
C LEU A 173 -15.09 -7.31 1.30
N GLY A 174 -16.40 -7.43 1.49
CA GLY A 174 -17.12 -6.79 2.58
C GLY A 174 -16.66 -7.30 3.95
N GLU A 175 -16.46 -8.62 4.09
CA GLU A 175 -15.90 -9.21 5.32
C GLU A 175 -14.50 -8.70 5.60
N LEU A 176 -13.65 -8.61 4.57
CA LEU A 176 -12.28 -8.08 4.69
C LEU A 176 -12.29 -6.61 5.11
N ALA A 177 -13.13 -5.78 4.51
CA ALA A 177 -13.29 -4.36 4.85
C ALA A 177 -13.78 -4.19 6.31
N ALA A 178 -14.80 -4.96 6.70
CA ALA A 178 -15.34 -4.93 8.05
C ALA A 178 -14.31 -5.37 9.10
N TRP A 179 -13.51 -6.41 8.80
CA TRP A 179 -12.42 -6.84 9.68
C TRP A 179 -11.36 -5.71 9.86
N ARG A 180 -10.91 -5.09 8.78
CA ARG A 180 -9.94 -3.97 8.85
C ARG A 180 -10.43 -2.84 9.71
N TYR A 181 -11.69 -2.45 9.55
CA TYR A 181 -12.32 -1.38 10.31
C TYR A 181 -12.38 -1.71 11.81
N ARG A 182 -12.88 -2.91 12.18
CA ARG A 182 -13.03 -3.33 13.57
C ARG A 182 -11.71 -3.42 14.32
N THR A 183 -10.67 -3.94 13.67
CA THR A 183 -9.38 -4.17 14.33
C THR A 183 -8.56 -2.89 14.48
N TYR A 184 -8.74 -1.90 13.62
CA TYR A 184 -7.93 -0.68 13.59
C TYR A 184 -7.82 0.01 14.96
N ALA A 185 -8.94 0.35 15.57
CA ALA A 185 -8.95 1.05 16.87
C ALA A 185 -8.51 0.14 18.05
N ALA A 186 -8.75 -1.16 17.94
CA ALA A 186 -8.31 -2.14 18.95
C ALA A 186 -6.78 -2.26 18.94
N ASP A 187 -6.19 -2.36 17.76
CA ASP A 187 -4.75 -2.48 17.58
C ASP A 187 -4.00 -1.22 18.07
N LEU A 188 -4.55 -0.02 17.80
CA LEU A 188 -3.99 1.23 18.34
C LEU A 188 -3.99 1.25 19.88
N ARG A 189 -5.12 0.89 20.50
CA ARG A 189 -5.23 0.85 21.98
C ARG A 189 -4.30 -0.19 22.59
N TRP A 190 -4.23 -1.37 22.00
CA TRP A 190 -3.32 -2.42 22.45
C TRP A 190 -1.86 -1.96 22.38
N THR A 191 -1.46 -1.36 21.24
CA THR A 191 -0.11 -0.84 21.06
C THR A 191 0.24 0.21 22.10
N ASP A 192 -0.64 1.18 22.36
CA ASP A 192 -0.45 2.21 23.38
C ASP A 192 -0.24 1.59 24.76
N SER A 193 -1.10 0.63 25.15
CA SER A 193 -0.99 -0.07 26.43
C SER A 193 0.34 -0.82 26.55
N ARG A 194 0.73 -1.58 25.52
CA ARG A 194 1.97 -2.38 25.56
C ARG A 194 3.23 -1.53 25.60
N ILE A 195 3.27 -0.43 24.86
CA ILE A 195 4.41 0.49 24.89
C ILE A 195 4.50 1.14 26.29
N ARG A 196 3.39 1.61 26.85
CA ARG A 196 3.39 2.21 28.20
C ARG A 196 3.82 1.23 29.27
N GLU A 197 3.45 -0.04 29.18
CA GLU A 197 3.91 -1.08 30.12
C GLU A 197 5.44 -1.27 30.10
N LEU A 198 6.08 -1.05 28.94
CA LEU A 198 7.53 -1.19 28.78
C LEU A 198 8.31 0.05 29.25
N LEU A 199 7.67 1.21 29.28
CA LEU A 199 8.32 2.48 29.61
C LEU A 199 8.29 2.73 31.13
N SER A 200 9.22 3.57 31.62
CA SER A 200 9.16 4.06 32.97
C SER A 200 7.90 4.92 33.22
N PRO A 201 7.41 5.02 34.48
CA PRO A 201 6.24 5.85 34.79
C PRO A 201 6.37 7.30 34.31
N GLN A 202 7.55 7.89 34.37
CA GLN A 202 7.79 9.26 33.90
C GLN A 202 7.69 9.37 32.39
N ALA A 203 8.21 8.38 31.65
CA ALA A 203 8.14 8.34 30.19
C ALA A 203 6.71 8.07 29.69
N GLN A 204 5.91 7.28 30.43
CA GLN A 204 4.52 6.98 30.07
C GLN A 204 3.64 8.22 29.92
N THR A 205 3.85 9.24 30.74
CA THR A 205 3.06 10.49 30.72
C THR A 205 3.40 11.41 29.56
N CYS A 206 4.58 11.26 28.98
CA CYS A 206 5.10 12.12 27.90
C CYS A 206 5.03 11.46 26.52
N THR A 207 4.72 10.16 26.46
CA THR A 207 4.72 9.42 25.20
C THR A 207 3.44 9.69 24.42
N PRO A 208 3.54 10.15 23.18
CA PRO A 208 2.37 10.29 22.30
C PRO A 208 1.69 8.94 22.08
N ALA A 209 0.35 8.95 21.96
CA ALA A 209 -0.38 7.76 21.58
C ALA A 209 -0.15 7.43 20.08
N PRO A 210 -0.23 6.17 19.68
CA PRO A 210 -0.17 5.80 18.28
C PRO A 210 -1.37 6.38 17.53
N THR A 211 -1.14 6.94 16.34
CA THR A 211 -2.15 7.68 15.59
C THR A 211 -2.64 6.96 14.34
N TYR A 212 -1.86 6.02 13.81
CA TYR A 212 -2.23 5.31 12.58
C TYR A 212 -1.70 3.87 12.56
N VAL A 213 -2.28 3.08 11.68
CA VAL A 213 -1.86 1.71 11.34
C VAL A 213 -1.56 1.67 9.85
N LEU A 214 -0.32 1.37 9.49
CA LEU A 214 0.01 0.98 8.13
C LEU A 214 -0.06 -0.54 8.01
N SER A 215 -0.51 -1.05 6.89
CA SER A 215 -0.67 -2.49 6.71
C SER A 215 -0.05 -2.98 5.42
N ALA A 216 0.57 -4.17 5.47
CA ALA A 216 0.97 -4.89 4.27
C ALA A 216 0.23 -6.23 4.23
N TYR A 217 -0.35 -6.56 3.09
CA TYR A 217 -1.21 -7.73 2.93
C TYR A 217 -0.65 -8.66 1.87
N LEU A 218 -0.53 -9.93 2.23
CA LEU A 218 -0.21 -11.01 1.31
C LEU A 218 -1.46 -11.84 1.03
N LEU A 219 -1.98 -11.80 -0.20
CA LEU A 219 -3.02 -12.71 -0.66
C LEU A 219 -2.34 -14.01 -1.10
N GLN A 220 -2.45 -15.07 -0.30
CA GLN A 220 -1.84 -16.38 -0.59
C GLN A 220 -2.69 -17.19 -1.56
N ASN A 221 -3.99 -17.32 -1.23
CA ASN A 221 -4.98 -17.96 -2.08
C ASN A 221 -6.14 -16.98 -2.26
N SER A 222 -6.48 -16.70 -3.50
CA SER A 222 -7.60 -15.81 -3.81
C SER A 222 -8.57 -16.49 -4.77
N PRO A 223 -9.85 -16.57 -4.42
CA PRO A 223 -10.89 -16.94 -5.37
C PRO A 223 -11.20 -15.80 -6.35
N TRP A 224 -10.78 -14.58 -6.01
CA TRP A 224 -10.99 -13.40 -6.84
C TRP A 224 -10.05 -13.42 -8.04
N GLN A 225 -10.58 -13.07 -9.21
CA GLN A 225 -9.85 -13.03 -10.47
C GLN A 225 -10.17 -11.75 -11.22
N GLY A 226 -9.29 -11.34 -12.13
CA GLY A 226 -9.50 -10.15 -12.97
C GLY A 226 -9.79 -8.89 -12.13
N THR A 227 -10.90 -8.23 -12.44
CA THR A 227 -11.31 -6.98 -11.78
C THR A 227 -11.58 -7.13 -10.29
N ASP A 228 -12.07 -8.28 -9.84
CA ASP A 228 -12.36 -8.51 -8.42
C ASP A 228 -11.08 -8.63 -7.61
N LEU A 229 -10.05 -9.25 -8.17
CA LEU A 229 -8.73 -9.31 -7.54
C LEU A 229 -8.09 -7.92 -7.48
N GLU A 230 -8.17 -7.13 -8.57
CA GLU A 230 -7.69 -5.74 -8.56
C GLU A 230 -8.45 -4.90 -7.51
N SER A 231 -9.76 -5.07 -7.40
CA SER A 231 -10.59 -4.41 -6.39
C SER A 231 -10.20 -4.80 -4.97
N ALA A 232 -9.90 -6.08 -4.73
CA ALA A 232 -9.42 -6.56 -3.43
C ALA A 232 -8.07 -5.91 -3.06
N LEU A 233 -7.12 -5.84 -4.00
CA LEU A 233 -5.83 -5.21 -3.78
C LEU A 233 -5.99 -3.70 -3.53
N GLN A 234 -6.85 -3.02 -4.28
CA GLN A 234 -7.16 -1.60 -4.06
C GLN A 234 -7.80 -1.35 -2.70
N LEU A 235 -8.77 -2.17 -2.30
CA LEU A 235 -9.38 -2.09 -0.97
C LEU A 235 -8.31 -2.14 0.13
N LEU A 236 -7.35 -3.07 0.00
CA LEU A 236 -6.31 -3.28 0.99
C LEU A 236 -5.31 -2.12 1.10
N THR A 237 -5.14 -1.33 0.04
CA THR A 237 -4.26 -0.14 0.04
C THR A 237 -4.96 1.15 0.44
N THR A 238 -6.28 1.11 0.65
CA THR A 238 -7.11 2.25 1.01
C THR A 238 -7.16 2.46 2.53
N PRO A 239 -7.25 3.69 3.04
CA PRO A 239 -7.50 3.92 4.47
C PRO A 239 -8.80 3.29 4.95
N SER A 240 -8.76 2.58 6.08
CA SER A 240 -9.94 1.96 6.69
C SER A 240 -10.83 2.95 7.48
N VAL A 241 -10.59 4.26 7.38
CA VAL A 241 -10.97 5.25 8.41
C VAL A 241 -12.19 6.10 8.02
N LEU A 242 -13.06 5.68 7.13
CA LEU A 242 -14.09 6.58 6.61
C LEU A 242 -15.46 6.53 7.34
N VAL A 243 -15.57 5.87 8.51
CA VAL A 243 -16.88 5.70 9.19
C VAL A 243 -16.80 6.01 10.68
N ASP A 244 -17.94 6.43 11.26
CA ASP A 244 -18.12 6.67 12.68
C ASP A 244 -17.73 5.41 13.50
N ARG A 245 -16.66 5.54 14.26
CA ARG A 245 -16.04 4.46 15.06
C ARG A 245 -16.89 4.04 16.27
N GLN A 246 -17.95 4.76 16.59
CA GLN A 246 -18.80 4.48 17.76
C GLN A 246 -19.94 3.51 17.44
N ASP A 247 -20.22 3.26 16.15
CA ASP A 247 -21.27 2.34 15.73
C ASP A 247 -20.71 0.96 15.34
N PRO A 248 -20.91 -0.10 16.14
CA PRO A 248 -20.43 -1.46 15.81
C PRO A 248 -21.04 -2.02 14.51
N GLU A 249 -22.25 -1.62 14.14
CA GLU A 249 -22.91 -2.06 12.92
C GLU A 249 -22.39 -1.31 11.68
N ALA A 250 -21.76 -0.15 11.88
CA ALA A 250 -21.17 0.63 10.78
C ALA A 250 -20.10 -0.16 10.05
N ALA A 251 -19.35 -1.04 10.74
CA ALA A 251 -18.33 -1.88 10.12
C ALA A 251 -18.92 -2.86 9.10
N VAL A 252 -20.10 -3.43 9.39
CA VAL A 252 -20.82 -4.36 8.49
C VAL A 252 -21.37 -3.57 7.31
N ARG A 253 -22.09 -2.47 7.57
CA ARG A 253 -22.61 -1.58 6.52
C ARG A 253 -21.51 -1.03 5.63
N LEU A 254 -20.35 -0.66 6.21
CA LEU A 254 -19.19 -0.22 5.45
C LEU A 254 -18.68 -1.31 4.52
N GLY A 255 -18.61 -2.57 5.02
CA GLY A 255 -18.20 -3.70 4.19
C GLY A 255 -19.06 -3.82 2.95
N ASP A 256 -20.38 -3.82 3.12
CA ASP A 256 -21.35 -3.91 2.03
C ASP A 256 -21.27 -2.68 1.10
N ASP A 257 -21.13 -1.48 1.65
CA ASP A 257 -21.00 -0.25 0.88
C ASP A 257 -19.70 -0.16 0.09
N VAL A 258 -18.59 -0.62 0.69
CA VAL A 258 -17.30 -0.67 0.02
C VAL A 258 -17.31 -1.72 -1.08
N GLU A 259 -17.83 -2.91 -0.82
CA GLU A 259 -17.97 -3.97 -1.82
C GLU A 259 -18.82 -3.48 -2.99
N ARG A 260 -19.98 -2.87 -2.73
CA ARG A 260 -20.85 -2.29 -3.75
C ARG A 260 -20.15 -1.17 -4.54
N LYS A 261 -19.45 -0.26 -3.87
CA LYS A 261 -18.73 0.82 -4.54
C LYS A 261 -17.57 0.30 -5.38
N LEU A 262 -16.80 -0.66 -4.90
CA LEU A 262 -15.71 -1.28 -5.64
C LEU A 262 -16.23 -2.02 -6.88
N LEU A 263 -17.33 -2.77 -6.75
CA LEU A 263 -17.90 -3.57 -7.83
C LEU A 263 -18.70 -2.72 -8.85
N VAL A 264 -19.39 -1.66 -8.38
CA VAL A 264 -20.31 -0.87 -9.20
C VAL A 264 -19.70 0.45 -9.69
N GLU A 265 -19.01 1.18 -8.82
CA GLU A 265 -18.55 2.54 -9.10
C GLU A 265 -17.04 2.62 -9.40
N GLY A 266 -16.26 1.59 -9.01
CA GLY A 266 -14.81 1.62 -9.01
C GLY A 266 -14.26 2.64 -8.00
N PHE A 267 -13.16 2.32 -7.32
CA PHE A 267 -12.50 3.29 -6.43
C PHE A 267 -11.55 4.17 -7.26
N GLU A 268 -11.80 5.48 -7.24
CA GLU A 268 -10.83 6.46 -7.75
C GLU A 268 -9.76 6.71 -6.68
N HIS A 269 -8.64 5.97 -6.72
CA HIS A 269 -7.47 6.27 -5.90
C HIS A 269 -6.37 6.84 -6.78
N ALA A 270 -6.21 8.16 -6.68
CA ALA A 270 -5.18 8.90 -7.40
C ALA A 270 -3.73 8.51 -7.00
N ASP A 271 -3.56 7.81 -5.87
CA ASP A 271 -2.26 7.64 -5.22
C ASP A 271 -1.88 6.17 -4.99
N VAL A 272 -2.43 5.24 -5.78
CA VAL A 272 -2.04 3.83 -5.77
C VAL A 272 -1.06 3.55 -6.91
N ILE A 273 0.11 2.99 -6.59
CA ILE A 273 1.16 2.64 -7.55
C ILE A 273 1.22 1.12 -7.69
N ASP A 274 1.09 0.65 -8.94
CA ASP A 274 1.31 -0.75 -9.30
C ASP A 274 2.82 -1.01 -9.46
N PHE A 275 3.35 -1.93 -8.65
CA PHE A 275 4.73 -2.38 -8.71
C PHE A 275 4.85 -3.86 -9.14
N GLY A 276 3.73 -4.50 -9.45
CA GLY A 276 3.68 -5.89 -9.84
C GLY A 276 4.22 -6.13 -11.25
N SER A 277 4.69 -7.35 -11.48
CA SER A 277 4.89 -7.89 -12.83
C SER A 277 3.80 -8.93 -13.06
N ARG A 278 2.86 -8.68 -13.97
CA ARG A 278 1.69 -9.54 -14.20
C ARG A 278 2.03 -11.03 -14.39
N ALA A 279 3.23 -11.34 -14.87
CA ALA A 279 3.69 -12.72 -15.00
C ALA A 279 4.20 -13.35 -13.70
N VAL A 280 4.47 -12.55 -12.66
CA VAL A 280 5.11 -13.00 -11.42
C VAL A 280 4.25 -12.71 -10.20
N ALA A 281 3.70 -11.50 -10.12
CA ALA A 281 2.89 -11.05 -9.00
C ALA A 281 2.09 -9.80 -9.36
N LEU A 282 0.98 -9.59 -8.70
CA LEU A 282 0.27 -8.31 -8.63
C LEU A 282 0.66 -7.63 -7.32
N GLY A 283 0.94 -6.34 -7.37
CA GLY A 283 1.33 -5.59 -6.18
C GLY A 283 0.92 -4.13 -6.29
N LEU A 284 0.21 -3.66 -5.29
CA LEU A 284 -0.22 -2.26 -5.19
C LEU A 284 0.33 -1.65 -3.91
N ALA A 285 0.87 -0.45 -4.01
CA ALA A 285 1.20 0.38 -2.86
C ALA A 285 0.30 1.61 -2.85
N GLY A 286 -0.24 1.93 -1.70
CA GLY A 286 -1.06 3.12 -1.44
C GLY A 286 -0.62 3.80 -0.14
N TRP A 287 -1.25 4.94 0.16
CA TRP A 287 -0.89 5.72 1.35
C TRP A 287 -1.06 4.95 2.69
N SER A 288 -2.00 4.03 2.78
CA SER A 288 -2.28 3.29 4.01
C SER A 288 -1.76 1.86 4.01
N GLY A 289 -1.12 1.41 2.95
CA GLY A 289 -0.58 0.06 2.91
C GLY A 289 -0.17 -0.47 1.55
N VAL A 290 0.30 -1.70 1.61
CA VAL A 290 0.75 -2.48 0.46
C VAL A 290 -0.12 -3.73 0.36
N ALA A 291 -0.56 -4.07 -0.84
CA ALA A 291 -1.26 -5.33 -1.11
C ALA A 291 -0.50 -6.11 -2.19
N TYR A 292 -0.29 -7.40 -1.96
CA TYR A 292 0.56 -8.23 -2.78
C TYR A 292 -0.05 -9.61 -3.00
N HIS A 293 -0.12 -10.05 -4.25
CA HIS A 293 -0.57 -11.37 -4.64
C HIS A 293 0.46 -12.04 -5.56
N PRO A 294 1.18 -13.09 -5.10
CA PRO A 294 2.12 -13.84 -5.92
C PRO A 294 1.37 -14.73 -6.91
N ILE A 295 1.63 -14.56 -8.21
CA ILE A 295 1.12 -15.42 -9.29
C ILE A 295 2.06 -16.61 -9.48
N ALA A 296 3.36 -16.36 -9.47
CA ALA A 296 4.42 -17.38 -9.49
C ALA A 296 5.24 -17.29 -8.19
N PRO A 297 4.81 -17.99 -7.11
CA PRO A 297 5.38 -17.83 -5.77
C PRO A 297 6.89 -18.03 -5.70
N GLU A 298 7.43 -18.95 -6.52
CA GLU A 298 8.86 -19.27 -6.57
C GLU A 298 9.72 -18.14 -7.18
N ARG A 299 9.11 -17.22 -7.90
CA ARG A 299 9.75 -16.06 -8.55
C ARG A 299 9.34 -14.74 -7.94
N ALA A 300 8.31 -14.76 -7.11
CA ALA A 300 7.75 -13.60 -6.46
C ALA A 300 8.66 -13.12 -5.32
N LEU A 301 8.56 -11.82 -4.98
CA LEU A 301 9.24 -11.27 -3.80
C LEU A 301 8.73 -11.96 -2.53
N PRO A 302 9.62 -12.37 -1.62
CA PRO A 302 9.18 -12.83 -0.32
C PRO A 302 8.55 -11.67 0.48
N MET A 303 7.47 -11.94 1.20
CA MET A 303 6.81 -10.94 2.04
C MET A 303 7.75 -10.32 3.09
N SER A 304 8.77 -11.06 3.51
CA SER A 304 9.82 -10.54 4.39
C SER A 304 10.55 -9.31 3.83
N SER A 305 10.68 -9.19 2.50
CA SER A 305 11.28 -8.01 1.86
C SER A 305 10.38 -6.77 1.99
N VAL A 306 9.07 -6.96 1.85
CA VAL A 306 8.07 -5.89 2.08
C VAL A 306 8.09 -5.46 3.54
N VAL A 307 8.03 -6.42 4.46
CA VAL A 307 8.07 -6.18 5.91
C VAL A 307 9.34 -5.43 6.31
N ALA A 308 10.49 -5.84 5.79
CA ALA A 308 11.77 -5.21 6.09
C ALA A 308 11.80 -3.73 5.65
N LEU A 309 11.31 -3.47 4.44
CA LEU A 309 11.26 -2.11 3.90
C LEU A 309 10.27 -1.24 4.68
N GLU A 310 9.08 -1.76 5.00
CA GLU A 310 8.07 -1.03 5.74
C GLU A 310 8.54 -0.68 7.17
N LEU A 311 9.22 -1.59 7.85
CA LEU A 311 9.81 -1.28 9.15
C LEU A 311 10.75 -0.07 9.08
N ASP A 312 11.63 -0.01 8.08
CA ASP A 312 12.54 1.13 7.89
C ASP A 312 11.78 2.41 7.51
N VAL A 313 10.82 2.31 6.58
CA VAL A 313 10.01 3.44 6.11
C VAL A 313 9.18 4.02 7.26
N GLN A 314 8.50 3.18 8.03
CA GLN A 314 7.66 3.62 9.15
C GLN A 314 8.49 4.20 10.31
N THR A 315 9.70 3.68 10.53
CA THR A 315 10.64 4.28 11.52
C THR A 315 11.01 5.71 11.13
N LEU A 316 11.39 5.91 9.87
CA LEU A 316 11.80 7.24 9.40
C LEU A 316 10.60 8.19 9.29
N TRP A 317 9.44 7.67 8.90
CA TRP A 317 8.21 8.46 8.83
C TRP A 317 7.80 8.96 10.21
N ALA A 318 7.79 8.09 11.23
CA ALA A 318 7.46 8.47 12.61
C ALA A 318 8.45 9.48 13.19
N LEU A 319 9.76 9.27 12.98
CA LEU A 319 10.78 10.21 13.45
C LEU A 319 10.66 11.58 12.78
N SER A 320 10.48 11.62 11.44
CA SER A 320 10.34 12.90 10.73
C SER A 320 9.04 13.62 11.10
N THR A 321 7.96 12.89 11.36
CA THR A 321 6.70 13.46 11.84
C THR A 321 6.90 14.12 13.19
N TYR A 322 7.52 13.42 14.14
CA TYR A 322 7.81 13.98 15.46
C TYR A 322 8.63 15.28 15.36
N VAL A 323 9.68 15.29 14.53
CA VAL A 323 10.53 16.48 14.36
C VAL A 323 9.71 17.66 13.82
N LEU A 324 8.90 17.44 12.81
CA LEU A 324 8.09 18.48 12.21
C LEU A 324 7.03 19.01 13.18
N ASP A 325 6.32 18.13 13.89
CA ASP A 325 5.29 18.49 14.87
C ASP A 325 5.87 19.31 16.04
N GLU A 326 7.07 18.97 16.52
CA GLU A 326 7.73 19.76 17.59
C GLU A 326 8.13 21.16 17.11
N ILE A 327 8.73 21.24 15.93
CA ILE A 327 9.14 22.54 15.37
C ILE A 327 7.91 23.42 15.04
N GLU A 328 6.83 22.84 14.46
CA GLU A 328 5.58 23.54 14.22
C GLU A 328 4.97 24.07 15.52
N ALA A 329 5.10 23.33 16.61
CA ALA A 329 4.66 23.73 17.94
C ALA A 329 5.61 24.75 18.62
N GLY A 330 6.70 25.17 17.95
CA GLY A 330 7.70 26.09 18.47
C GLY A 330 8.58 25.48 19.59
N ARG A 331 8.74 24.16 19.57
CA ARG A 331 9.57 23.42 20.53
C ARG A 331 10.78 22.81 19.83
N ASP A 332 11.90 22.73 20.55
CA ASP A 332 13.07 22.03 20.06
C ASP A 332 12.85 20.50 20.12
N PRO A 333 13.02 19.76 19.00
CA PRO A 333 12.88 18.31 19.02
C PRO A 333 13.92 17.65 19.95
N VAL A 334 13.46 16.87 20.91
CA VAL A 334 14.34 16.10 21.79
C VAL A 334 14.60 14.73 21.19
N MET A 335 15.78 14.55 20.61
CA MET A 335 16.21 13.29 20.02
C MET A 335 17.30 12.64 20.86
N PRO A 336 17.40 11.29 20.89
CA PRO A 336 18.50 10.60 21.54
C PRO A 336 19.84 11.12 21.03
N LYS A 337 20.82 11.26 21.95
CA LYS A 337 22.16 11.73 21.63
C LYS A 337 22.75 10.94 20.47
N ASP A 338 23.38 11.62 19.53
CA ASP A 338 24.01 11.09 18.31
C ASP A 338 23.04 10.69 17.17
N TYR A 339 21.72 10.75 17.36
CA TYR A 339 20.74 10.34 16.36
C TYR A 339 20.06 11.49 15.60
N GLY A 340 20.44 12.70 15.74
CA GLY A 340 19.82 13.83 15.07
C GLY A 340 19.78 13.72 13.54
N TRP A 341 19.94 14.83 12.87
CA TRP A 341 19.84 14.91 11.42
C TRP A 341 20.84 14.00 10.66
N ARG A 342 22.00 13.62 11.29
CA ARG A 342 22.95 12.65 10.71
C ARG A 342 22.31 11.28 10.51
N PHE A 343 21.48 10.83 11.45
CA PHE A 343 20.73 9.59 11.34
C PHE A 343 19.70 9.69 10.20
N LEU A 344 18.87 10.75 10.18
CA LEU A 344 17.88 10.97 9.13
C LEU A 344 18.52 10.95 7.72
N ARG A 345 19.64 11.65 7.55
CA ARG A 345 20.38 11.67 6.29
C ARG A 345 20.97 10.32 5.92
N GLY A 346 21.61 9.64 6.85
CA GLY A 346 22.24 8.33 6.61
C GLY A 346 21.21 7.23 6.34
N ALA A 347 20.08 7.25 7.01
CA ALA A 347 19.00 6.31 6.82
C ALA A 347 18.32 6.51 5.45
N TYR A 348 18.04 7.74 5.05
CA TYR A 348 17.51 8.04 3.73
C TYR A 348 18.43 7.57 2.60
N SER A 349 19.74 7.84 2.73
CA SER A 349 20.71 7.37 1.74
C SER A 349 20.73 5.85 1.62
N ARG A 350 20.53 5.11 2.71
CA ARG A 350 20.43 3.64 2.69
C ARG A 350 19.15 3.14 2.02
N LEU A 351 18.03 3.81 2.26
CA LEU A 351 16.75 3.45 1.63
C LEU A 351 16.75 3.68 0.12
N THR A 352 17.43 4.74 -0.35
CA THR A 352 17.44 5.13 -1.75
C THR A 352 18.61 4.53 -2.53
N ALA A 353 19.64 4.04 -1.85
CA ALA A 353 20.79 3.43 -2.53
C ALA A 353 20.38 2.16 -3.27
N ALA A 354 20.69 2.10 -4.56
CA ALA A 354 20.55 0.87 -5.33
C ALA A 354 21.47 -0.20 -4.74
N ARG A 355 20.89 -1.36 -4.44
CA ARG A 355 21.69 -2.50 -3.94
C ARG A 355 22.15 -3.33 -5.11
N ALA A 356 23.42 -3.72 -5.13
CA ALA A 356 24.05 -4.45 -6.24
C ALA A 356 23.38 -5.80 -6.58
N GLN A 357 22.57 -6.33 -5.68
CA GLN A 357 21.84 -7.60 -5.86
C GLN A 357 20.32 -7.41 -5.90
N GLU A 358 19.84 -6.18 -6.04
CA GLU A 358 18.42 -5.87 -6.06
C GLU A 358 17.82 -6.26 -7.41
N THR A 359 16.74 -7.06 -7.38
CA THR A 359 16.00 -7.37 -8.60
C THR A 359 15.17 -6.15 -9.03
N ALA A 360 14.81 -6.08 -10.32
CA ALA A 360 13.93 -5.03 -10.82
C ALA A 360 12.60 -4.93 -10.04
N GLN A 361 12.07 -6.06 -9.58
CA GLN A 361 10.85 -6.11 -8.77
C GLN A 361 11.05 -5.49 -7.39
N HIS A 362 12.18 -5.72 -6.72
CA HIS A 362 12.54 -5.05 -5.46
C HIS A 362 12.64 -3.54 -5.64
N GLN A 363 13.26 -3.10 -6.73
CA GLN A 363 13.38 -1.68 -7.02
C GLN A 363 12.02 -1.03 -7.23
N LEU A 364 11.14 -1.62 -8.04
CA LEU A 364 9.80 -1.10 -8.29
C LEU A 364 8.96 -1.04 -7.01
N MET A 365 8.99 -2.09 -6.18
CA MET A 365 8.32 -2.11 -4.89
C MET A 365 8.83 -0.99 -3.99
N ARG A 366 10.14 -0.83 -3.87
CA ARG A 366 10.76 0.22 -3.05
C ARG A 366 10.38 1.62 -3.53
N GLU A 367 10.45 1.88 -4.83
CA GLU A 367 10.04 3.15 -5.43
C GLU A 367 8.56 3.44 -5.17
N ALA A 368 7.69 2.43 -5.32
CA ALA A 368 6.25 2.57 -5.05
C ALA A 368 5.98 2.92 -3.59
N ILE A 369 6.58 2.20 -2.63
CA ILE A 369 6.39 2.45 -1.19
C ILE A 369 6.94 3.83 -0.79
N LEU A 370 8.13 4.20 -1.26
CA LEU A 370 8.72 5.51 -0.96
C LEU A 370 7.89 6.67 -1.54
N THR A 371 7.33 6.49 -2.73
CA THR A 371 6.50 7.52 -3.38
C THR A 371 5.16 7.67 -2.67
N THR A 372 4.45 6.57 -2.40
CA THR A 372 3.13 6.61 -1.76
C THR A 372 3.19 7.06 -0.30
N SER A 373 4.26 6.76 0.41
CA SER A 373 4.49 7.25 1.78
C SER A 373 4.89 8.72 1.85
N GLN A 374 5.24 9.34 0.72
CA GLN A 374 5.79 10.71 0.65
C GLN A 374 7.04 10.91 1.55
N LEU A 375 7.70 9.82 1.93
CA LEU A 375 8.82 9.85 2.86
C LEU A 375 9.99 10.74 2.38
N PRO A 376 10.38 10.74 1.08
CA PRO A 376 11.47 11.58 0.61
C PRO A 376 11.25 13.07 0.86
N ASP A 377 10.03 13.55 0.61
CA ASP A 377 9.69 14.97 0.79
C ASP A 377 9.58 15.32 2.28
N ARG A 378 9.00 14.42 3.08
CA ARG A 378 8.89 14.58 4.52
C ARG A 378 10.26 14.63 5.20
N LEU A 379 11.19 13.76 4.82
CA LEU A 379 12.56 13.78 5.33
C LEU A 379 13.31 15.06 4.94
N ARG A 380 13.10 15.55 3.72
CA ARG A 380 13.68 16.82 3.27
C ARG A 380 13.15 17.99 4.12
N ALA A 381 11.84 18.05 4.32
CA ALA A 381 11.21 19.06 5.16
C ALA A 381 11.73 19.02 6.60
N ALA A 382 11.85 17.84 7.22
CA ALA A 382 12.40 17.69 8.57
C ALA A 382 13.87 18.13 8.64
N GLN A 383 14.68 17.82 7.61
CA GLN A 383 16.09 18.27 7.55
C GLN A 383 16.22 19.79 7.39
N GLU A 384 15.36 20.42 6.60
CA GLU A 384 15.33 21.87 6.43
C GLU A 384 14.90 22.55 7.72
N ALA A 385 13.85 22.08 8.36
CA ALA A 385 13.34 22.61 9.62
C ALA A 385 14.38 22.53 10.75
N LEU A 386 15.10 21.40 10.90
CA LEU A 386 16.20 21.28 11.86
C LEU A 386 17.36 22.24 11.57
N ARG A 387 17.68 22.47 10.29
CA ARG A 387 18.76 23.40 9.91
C ARG A 387 18.36 24.83 10.21
N GLU A 388 17.11 25.24 9.98
CA GLU A 388 16.61 26.57 10.27
C GLU A 388 16.52 26.83 11.78
N SER A 389 16.25 25.81 12.59
CA SER A 389 16.23 25.90 14.04
C SER A 389 17.65 25.95 14.66
N GLY A 390 18.71 25.82 13.86
CA GLY A 390 20.10 25.88 14.33
C GLY A 390 20.57 24.64 15.13
N ILE A 391 19.84 23.53 14.98
CA ILE A 391 20.09 22.25 15.66
C ILE A 391 21.00 21.34 14.82
#